data_d9adba9000a26c7c784160ae776c7248
#
_entry.id   d9adba9000a26c7c784160ae776c7248
#
_cell.length_a   1.000
_cell.length_b   1.000
_cell.length_c   1.000
_cell.angle_alpha   90.00
_cell.angle_beta   90.00
_cell.angle_gamma   90.00
#
_symmetry.space_group_name_H-M   'P 1'
#
loop_
_entity.id
_entity.type
_entity.pdbx_description
1 polymer ?
#
loop_
_entity_poly.entity_id
_entity_poly.type
_entity_poly.pdbx_seq_one_letter_code
_entity_poly.pdbx_strand_id
1 'polypeptide(L)'
;MKLTRRKFLCGTGLLACRLPAAAQSPTHTFTSRADQFLLDSAPFLIRSGEMHYPRVPRPYWRDRMRKMRAMGLNTLCTYVFWNLHEPKENQFDFTGNLDLAEYIRTAQAEGLYVLLRPGPYICTEWDFGGLPSWLLRTPDIKARSADPRFLTAAARYMTRVGKEVAGLQIQRGGPILMVQVENEYGSFGSDHEYMGAVRHMIQDAGFDCQLYTSDGSGKSNLAGGTLDGVLSVINFGDDSNLEREFANFAAFRQNVPRMCGEFWYGWFDHWGEQHHTSKPKPGADGLEWMLSRGISCNLYMAHGGTTFGYMSGANWSRAYQPDTSAYDYDAPLDEAGRPTEKFRAIRDVIAKHLPVGEKLPELPAALPMIAIPRFELTESAPLIARLPKPVPSEKPLAMEAIGQDYGFILYRHRPAHSAKGTLEITEARDYAVISQGEKRLGALDRRQRQTRLDVELTAGEPLDILVENMGRINFGPQLVSDRKGITEKVTLNGGELTAWEIYPLPLADPAHWPFSTKPAAGPALHRGTFRLTATGDTFLDMRGWGKGIVWINGHNLGRYWRIGPQQSLFVPAPWLKRGANEIIVLDLEQSGPRSIQSATDPVYETPAG
;
A
#
# COMPACT_ATOMS: atom_id res chain seq x y z
N MET A 1 35.69 29.93 -73.43
CA MET A 1 34.24 30.15 -73.24
C MET A 1 33.95 30.01 -71.76
N LYS A 2 33.68 31.12 -71.07
CA LYS A 2 33.54 31.20 -69.62
C LYS A 2 32.07 31.05 -69.25
N LEU A 3 31.71 30.10 -68.36
CA LEU A 3 30.40 29.97 -67.78
C LEU A 3 30.44 30.40 -66.31
N THR A 4 29.67 31.45 -66.03
CA THR A 4 29.51 32.09 -64.72
C THR A 4 28.55 31.29 -63.82
N ARG A 5 28.95 30.99 -62.59
CA ARG A 5 28.11 30.43 -61.54
C ARG A 5 27.29 31.53 -60.85
N ARG A 6 25.94 31.47 -60.95
CA ARG A 6 25.03 32.25 -60.11
C ARG A 6 24.86 31.52 -58.76
N LYS A 7 25.14 32.19 -57.66
CA LYS A 7 24.82 31.78 -56.30
C LYS A 7 23.34 32.14 -56.00
N PHE A 8 22.52 31.13 -55.65
CA PHE A 8 21.22 31.33 -55.01
C PHE A 8 21.44 31.35 -53.49
N LEU A 9 21.15 32.47 -52.83
CA LEU A 9 20.98 32.51 -51.37
C LEU A 9 19.54 32.13 -51.03
N CYS A 10 19.31 30.96 -50.45
CA CYS A 10 18.07 30.61 -49.73
C CYS A 10 18.20 31.15 -48.29
N GLY A 11 17.48 32.20 -47.96
CA GLY A 11 17.27 32.63 -46.60
C GLY A 11 16.26 31.75 -45.88
N THR A 12 16.72 30.86 -44.99
CA THR A 12 15.86 30.13 -44.06
C THR A 12 15.53 31.03 -42.86
N GLY A 13 14.33 31.64 -42.91
CA GLY A 13 13.75 32.30 -41.76
C GLY A 13 13.32 31.24 -40.73
N LEU A 14 14.04 31.10 -39.63
CA LEU A 14 13.59 30.36 -38.46
C LEU A 14 12.45 31.14 -37.79
N LEU A 15 11.21 30.72 -38.03
CA LEU A 15 10.08 31.06 -37.16
C LEU A 15 10.28 30.36 -35.82
N ALA A 16 10.79 31.07 -34.83
CA ALA A 16 10.77 30.64 -33.44
C ALA A 16 9.32 30.66 -32.94
N CYS A 17 8.61 29.55 -33.00
CA CYS A 17 7.38 29.37 -32.23
C CYS A 17 7.72 29.48 -30.75
N ARG A 18 7.49 30.67 -30.17
CA ARG A 18 7.43 30.83 -28.71
C ARG A 18 6.20 30.04 -28.24
N LEU A 19 6.41 28.89 -27.61
CA LEU A 19 5.38 28.25 -26.79
C LEU A 19 4.94 29.30 -25.75
N PRO A 20 3.62 29.48 -25.55
CA PRO A 20 3.15 30.39 -24.51
C PRO A 20 3.72 29.89 -23.17
N ALA A 21 4.38 30.77 -22.43
CA ALA A 21 4.78 30.47 -21.06
C ALA A 21 3.50 30.04 -20.31
N ALA A 22 3.53 28.85 -19.71
CA ALA A 22 2.44 28.40 -18.87
C ALA A 22 2.19 29.49 -17.83
N ALA A 23 0.97 30.04 -17.79
CA ALA A 23 0.59 31.01 -16.81
C ALA A 23 0.83 30.39 -15.43
N GLN A 24 1.65 31.01 -14.59
CA GLN A 24 1.86 30.57 -13.22
C GLN A 24 0.51 30.59 -12.51
N SER A 25 0.15 29.49 -11.85
CA SER A 25 -1.03 29.45 -10.99
C SER A 25 -0.93 30.55 -9.93
N PRO A 26 -2.04 31.19 -9.55
CA PRO A 26 -2.02 32.23 -8.52
C PRO A 26 -1.47 31.65 -7.21
N THR A 27 -0.65 32.39 -6.51
CA THR A 27 -0.19 32.06 -5.17
C THR A 27 -1.28 32.39 -4.17
N HIS A 28 -1.48 31.50 -3.18
CA HIS A 28 -2.46 31.70 -2.11
C HIS A 28 -1.77 31.66 -0.75
N THR A 29 -2.43 32.18 0.27
CA THR A 29 -1.99 32.07 1.66
C THR A 29 -2.89 31.10 2.40
N PHE A 30 -2.30 30.14 3.12
CA PHE A 30 -3.04 29.25 4.01
C PHE A 30 -2.44 29.34 5.42
N THR A 31 -3.30 29.68 6.40
CA THR A 31 -2.88 29.90 7.79
C THR A 31 -3.93 29.36 8.76
N SER A 32 -3.56 29.25 10.03
CA SER A 32 -4.49 29.02 11.13
C SER A 32 -4.53 30.23 12.06
N ARG A 33 -5.74 30.65 12.46
CA ARG A 33 -5.94 31.75 13.41
C ARG A 33 -7.06 31.41 14.38
N ALA A 34 -6.76 31.41 15.65
CA ALA A 34 -7.66 30.92 16.69
C ALA A 34 -8.17 29.51 16.34
N ASP A 35 -9.47 29.31 16.25
CA ASP A 35 -10.14 28.04 15.98
C ASP A 35 -10.46 27.78 14.49
N GLN A 36 -9.89 28.58 13.57
CA GLN A 36 -10.21 28.52 12.14
C GLN A 36 -8.98 28.36 11.26
N PHE A 37 -9.13 27.60 10.17
CA PHE A 37 -8.25 27.69 9.02
C PHE A 37 -8.68 28.86 8.13
N LEU A 38 -7.70 29.54 7.52
CA LEU A 38 -7.92 30.65 6.62
C LEU A 38 -7.21 30.38 5.30
N LEU A 39 -7.94 30.53 4.19
CA LEU A 39 -7.39 30.59 2.84
C LEU A 39 -7.60 32.02 2.31
N ASP A 40 -6.52 32.71 1.95
CA ASP A 40 -6.54 34.11 1.54
C ASP A 40 -7.29 35.02 2.54
N SER A 41 -7.07 34.77 3.83
CA SER A 41 -7.72 35.46 4.95
C SER A 41 -9.22 35.16 5.13
N ALA A 42 -9.84 34.35 4.27
CA ALA A 42 -11.22 33.91 4.42
C ALA A 42 -11.30 32.57 5.18
N PRO A 43 -12.31 32.35 6.02
CA PRO A 43 -12.51 31.07 6.67
C PRO A 43 -12.58 29.91 5.66
N PHE A 44 -11.83 28.85 5.92
CA PHE A 44 -11.74 27.69 5.05
C PHE A 44 -11.99 26.39 5.85
N LEU A 45 -13.06 25.68 5.51
CA LEU A 45 -13.38 24.39 6.09
C LEU A 45 -12.81 23.28 5.21
N ILE A 46 -11.84 22.53 5.73
CA ILE A 46 -11.26 21.39 5.03
C ILE A 46 -12.24 20.23 5.03
N ARG A 47 -12.70 19.81 3.86
CA ARG A 47 -13.46 18.61 3.58
C ARG A 47 -12.56 17.68 2.76
N SER A 48 -11.73 16.92 3.45
CA SER A 48 -10.71 16.08 2.83
C SER A 48 -11.14 14.63 2.72
N GLY A 49 -10.51 13.91 1.81
CA GLY A 49 -10.58 12.47 1.74
C GLY A 49 -9.26 11.86 1.34
N GLU A 50 -8.94 10.73 1.93
CA GLU A 50 -7.69 10.04 1.69
C GLU A 50 -7.78 9.09 0.51
N MET A 51 -6.79 9.15 -0.38
CA MET A 51 -6.58 8.23 -1.49
C MET A 51 -5.08 8.08 -1.74
N HIS A 52 -4.61 6.85 -1.86
CA HIS A 52 -3.19 6.52 -1.99
C HIS A 52 -2.84 6.20 -3.45
N TYR A 53 -1.95 7.02 -4.07
CA TYR A 53 -1.60 6.85 -5.50
C TYR A 53 -1.06 5.46 -5.87
N PRO A 54 -0.32 4.70 -5.03
CA PRO A 54 0.15 3.38 -5.42
C PRO A 54 -0.96 2.33 -5.48
N ARG A 55 -2.09 2.55 -4.76
CA ARG A 55 -3.26 1.66 -4.73
C ARG A 55 -4.22 1.89 -5.89
N VAL A 56 -3.98 2.92 -6.70
CA VAL A 56 -4.84 3.30 -7.83
C VAL A 56 -3.97 3.43 -9.08
N PRO A 57 -4.23 2.69 -10.17
CA PRO A 57 -3.50 2.86 -11.41
C PRO A 57 -3.54 4.30 -11.91
N ARG A 58 -2.40 4.85 -12.35
CA ARG A 58 -2.26 6.24 -12.79
C ARG A 58 -3.37 6.73 -13.75
N PRO A 59 -3.83 5.94 -14.76
CA PRO A 59 -4.91 6.36 -15.63
C PRO A 59 -6.23 6.65 -14.91
N TYR A 60 -6.40 6.18 -13.67
CA TYR A 60 -7.62 6.36 -12.87
C TYR A 60 -7.55 7.51 -11.87
N TRP A 61 -6.38 8.10 -11.61
CA TRP A 61 -6.24 9.17 -10.62
C TRP A 61 -7.25 10.30 -10.85
N ARG A 62 -7.35 10.79 -12.10
CA ARG A 62 -8.27 11.87 -12.47
C ARG A 62 -9.75 11.49 -12.27
N ASP A 63 -10.15 10.28 -12.62
CA ASP A 63 -11.52 9.80 -12.42
C ASP A 63 -11.89 9.77 -10.93
N ARG A 64 -11.00 9.22 -10.09
CA ARG A 64 -11.23 9.15 -8.63
C ARG A 64 -11.29 10.55 -8.00
N MET A 65 -10.41 11.46 -8.39
CA MET A 65 -10.40 12.84 -7.92
C MET A 65 -11.67 13.60 -8.32
N ARG A 66 -12.17 13.42 -9.55
CA ARG A 66 -13.45 13.98 -9.98
C ARG A 66 -14.63 13.43 -9.16
N LYS A 67 -14.61 12.15 -8.84
CA LYS A 67 -15.63 11.54 -7.96
C LYS A 67 -15.54 12.09 -6.54
N MET A 68 -14.33 12.31 -6.00
CA MET A 68 -14.12 12.97 -4.72
C MET A 68 -14.69 14.41 -4.74
N ARG A 69 -14.45 15.18 -5.80
CA ARG A 69 -15.08 16.49 -6.01
C ARG A 69 -16.61 16.38 -6.08
N ALA A 70 -17.14 15.40 -6.81
CA ALA A 70 -18.57 15.15 -6.90
C ALA A 70 -19.17 14.74 -5.54
N MET A 71 -18.42 14.08 -4.67
CA MET A 71 -18.82 13.78 -3.30
C MET A 71 -18.90 15.05 -2.41
N GLY A 72 -18.21 16.14 -2.81
CA GLY A 72 -18.20 17.42 -2.13
C GLY A 72 -16.90 17.74 -1.39
N LEU A 73 -15.88 16.91 -1.57
CA LEU A 73 -14.57 17.16 -1.00
C LEU A 73 -13.87 18.32 -1.73
N ASN A 74 -13.11 19.12 -1.00
CA ASN A 74 -12.29 20.21 -1.53
C ASN A 74 -10.80 19.92 -1.39
N THR A 75 -10.42 18.83 -0.73
CA THR A 75 -9.03 18.51 -0.41
C THR A 75 -8.81 17.00 -0.57
N LEU A 76 -7.68 16.63 -1.17
CA LEU A 76 -7.15 15.27 -1.23
C LEU A 76 -6.12 15.11 -0.11
N CYS A 77 -6.16 14.01 0.63
CA CYS A 77 -5.10 13.60 1.54
C CYS A 77 -4.35 12.40 0.97
N THR A 78 -3.02 12.35 1.12
CA THR A 78 -2.23 11.21 0.66
C THR A 78 -0.92 11.06 1.43
N TYR A 79 -0.55 9.81 1.69
CA TYR A 79 0.79 9.45 2.15
C TYR A 79 1.81 9.39 1.02
N VAL A 80 3.10 9.37 1.40
CA VAL A 80 4.24 9.09 0.50
C VAL A 80 4.93 7.82 0.96
N PHE A 81 5.04 6.84 0.09
CA PHE A 81 5.46 5.47 0.39
C PHE A 81 6.98 5.30 0.22
N TRP A 82 7.73 5.45 1.29
CA TRP A 82 9.20 5.44 1.23
C TRP A 82 9.75 4.15 0.59
N ASN A 83 9.24 2.98 0.96
CA ASN A 83 9.72 1.70 0.43
C ASN A 83 9.50 1.52 -1.09
N LEU A 84 8.52 2.22 -1.68
CA LEU A 84 8.33 2.25 -3.12
C LEU A 84 9.25 3.24 -3.81
N HIS A 85 9.47 4.39 -3.19
CA HIS A 85 10.32 5.44 -3.75
C HIS A 85 11.81 5.18 -3.60
N GLU A 86 12.22 4.41 -2.60
CA GLU A 86 13.61 3.97 -2.37
C GLU A 86 13.65 2.45 -2.13
N PRO A 87 13.29 1.63 -3.15
CA PRO A 87 13.24 0.17 -3.01
C PRO A 87 14.61 -0.45 -2.70
N LYS A 88 15.67 0.20 -3.09
CA LYS A 88 17.05 -0.09 -2.69
C LYS A 88 17.70 1.18 -2.19
N GLU A 89 18.53 1.04 -1.20
CA GLU A 89 19.21 2.18 -0.59
C GLU A 89 19.90 3.08 -1.64
N ASN A 90 19.61 4.39 -1.60
CA ASN A 90 20.06 5.40 -2.56
C ASN A 90 19.56 5.24 -4.02
N GLN A 91 18.59 4.36 -4.29
CA GLN A 91 17.98 4.23 -5.60
C GLN A 91 16.53 4.68 -5.55
N PHE A 92 16.27 5.86 -6.11
CA PHE A 92 14.94 6.48 -6.04
C PHE A 92 14.16 6.34 -7.34
N ASP A 93 12.86 6.08 -7.23
CA ASP A 93 11.89 6.08 -8.32
C ASP A 93 10.70 7.00 -8.01
N PHE A 94 10.46 7.98 -8.90
CA PHE A 94 9.31 8.89 -8.89
C PHE A 94 8.67 8.91 -10.29
N THR A 95 8.59 7.77 -10.95
CA THR A 95 8.08 7.66 -12.33
C THR A 95 6.81 6.79 -12.40
N GLY A 96 6.09 6.87 -13.52
CA GLY A 96 4.93 6.02 -13.79
C GLY A 96 3.85 6.16 -12.72
N ASN A 97 3.48 5.06 -12.06
CA ASN A 97 2.50 5.06 -10.96
C ASN A 97 3.05 5.67 -9.65
N LEU A 98 4.36 5.98 -9.61
CA LEU A 98 5.03 6.62 -8.48
C LEU A 98 5.31 8.12 -8.72
N ASP A 99 4.77 8.73 -9.78
CA ASP A 99 4.91 10.14 -10.10
C ASP A 99 4.06 11.00 -9.16
N LEU A 100 4.57 11.20 -7.94
CA LEU A 100 3.90 11.96 -6.88
C LEU A 100 3.61 13.41 -7.30
N ALA A 101 4.53 14.03 -8.04
CA ALA A 101 4.35 15.40 -8.49
C ALA A 101 3.17 15.53 -9.47
N GLU A 102 3.04 14.59 -10.41
CA GLU A 102 1.90 14.55 -11.33
C GLU A 102 0.59 14.20 -10.63
N TYR A 103 0.63 13.32 -9.60
CA TYR A 103 -0.54 13.03 -8.78
C TYR A 103 -1.08 14.29 -8.10
N ILE A 104 -0.20 15.10 -7.48
CA ILE A 104 -0.54 16.36 -6.82
C ILE A 104 -1.02 17.41 -7.83
N ARG A 105 -0.38 17.53 -9.00
CA ARG A 105 -0.84 18.42 -10.08
C ARG A 105 -2.19 18.01 -10.64
N THR A 106 -2.47 16.70 -10.72
CA THR A 106 -3.78 16.19 -11.13
C THR A 106 -4.86 16.60 -10.12
N ALA A 107 -4.59 16.53 -8.81
CA ALA A 107 -5.49 17.02 -7.79
C ALA A 107 -5.79 18.52 -7.97
N GLN A 108 -4.76 19.35 -8.17
CA GLN A 108 -4.91 20.77 -8.44
C GLN A 108 -5.76 21.04 -9.70
N ALA A 109 -5.50 20.32 -10.78
CA ALA A 109 -6.25 20.45 -12.04
C ALA A 109 -7.74 20.08 -11.90
N GLU A 110 -8.09 19.20 -10.96
CA GLU A 110 -9.46 18.84 -10.64
C GLU A 110 -10.07 19.71 -9.50
N GLY A 111 -9.37 20.76 -9.06
CA GLY A 111 -9.84 21.70 -8.06
C GLY A 111 -9.80 21.17 -6.63
N LEU A 112 -8.85 20.26 -6.33
CA LEU A 112 -8.57 19.76 -4.99
C LEU A 112 -7.29 20.39 -4.44
N TYR A 113 -7.33 20.88 -3.21
CA TYR A 113 -6.14 21.12 -2.40
C TYR A 113 -5.55 19.78 -1.93
N VAL A 114 -4.37 19.82 -1.28
CA VAL A 114 -3.67 18.62 -0.84
C VAL A 114 -3.18 18.73 0.60
N LEU A 115 -3.43 17.69 1.39
CA LEU A 115 -2.73 17.41 2.64
C LEU A 115 -1.68 16.33 2.34
N LEU A 116 -0.40 16.65 2.52
CA LEU A 116 0.69 15.72 2.22
C LEU A 116 1.19 15.09 3.52
N ARG A 117 1.32 13.76 3.51
CA ARG A 117 1.75 12.96 4.66
C ARG A 117 3.03 12.17 4.30
N PRO A 118 4.22 12.82 4.35
CA PRO A 118 5.46 12.23 3.82
C PRO A 118 6.08 11.16 4.72
N GLY A 119 5.59 10.96 5.91
CA GLY A 119 6.13 10.03 6.88
C GLY A 119 7.29 10.62 7.72
N PRO A 120 8.38 9.85 7.96
CA PRO A 120 8.90 8.67 7.24
C PRO A 120 8.09 7.37 7.41
N TYR A 121 7.38 7.18 8.51
CA TYR A 121 6.45 6.09 8.76
C TYR A 121 5.02 6.52 8.45
N ILE A 122 4.23 5.61 7.83
CA ILE A 122 2.90 5.97 7.34
C ILE A 122 1.79 4.98 7.76
N CYS A 123 2.11 3.87 8.40
CA CYS A 123 1.15 2.79 8.76
C CYS A 123 0.46 2.20 7.51
N THR A 124 -0.74 2.60 7.23
CA THR A 124 -1.61 2.37 6.06
C THR A 124 -1.82 0.91 5.66
N GLU A 125 -1.70 -0.05 6.58
CA GLU A 125 -1.76 -1.49 6.29
C GLU A 125 -0.82 -1.87 5.14
N TRP A 126 0.35 -1.23 5.14
CA TRP A 126 1.39 -1.37 4.14
C TRP A 126 2.62 -2.05 4.72
N ASP A 127 3.32 -2.86 3.94
CA ASP A 127 4.52 -3.57 4.38
C ASP A 127 5.47 -2.65 5.15
N PHE A 128 5.79 -3.03 6.40
CA PHE A 128 6.65 -2.28 7.32
C PHE A 128 6.18 -0.83 7.60
N GLY A 129 4.89 -0.53 7.45
CA GLY A 129 4.36 0.83 7.59
C GLY A 129 4.98 1.82 6.62
N GLY A 130 5.33 1.37 5.42
CA GLY A 130 5.95 2.17 4.36
C GLY A 130 7.46 2.36 4.49
N LEU A 131 8.08 1.91 5.56
CA LEU A 131 9.54 1.93 5.73
C LEU A 131 10.19 0.90 4.79
N PRO A 132 11.36 1.17 4.20
CA PRO A 132 12.03 0.20 3.35
C PRO A 132 12.67 -0.92 4.16
N SER A 133 12.48 -2.16 3.71
CA SER A 133 12.97 -3.37 4.38
C SER A 133 14.50 -3.44 4.47
N TRP A 134 15.23 -2.76 3.58
CA TRP A 134 16.69 -2.71 3.64
C TRP A 134 17.22 -2.05 4.93
N LEU A 135 16.43 -1.26 5.65
CA LEU A 135 16.78 -0.79 7.00
C LEU A 135 17.04 -1.95 7.95
N LEU A 136 16.27 -3.04 7.82
CA LEU A 136 16.39 -4.23 8.68
C LEU A 136 17.63 -5.10 8.38
N ARG A 137 18.45 -4.76 7.38
CA ARG A 137 19.78 -5.37 7.19
C ARG A 137 20.70 -5.10 8.37
N THR A 138 20.52 -3.97 9.03
CA THR A 138 21.19 -3.64 10.27
C THR A 138 20.43 -4.28 11.43
N PRO A 139 20.98 -5.31 12.13
CA PRO A 139 20.22 -6.14 13.05
C PRO A 139 19.63 -5.39 14.25
N ASP A 140 20.28 -4.34 14.71
CA ASP A 140 19.96 -3.56 15.91
C ASP A 140 19.42 -2.15 15.61
N ILE A 141 19.03 -1.87 14.36
CA ILE A 141 18.45 -0.57 13.98
C ILE A 141 17.15 -0.32 14.76
N LYS A 142 16.99 0.90 15.23
CA LYS A 142 15.77 1.36 15.89
C LYS A 142 15.02 2.32 14.97
N ALA A 143 14.09 1.79 14.17
CA ALA A 143 13.19 2.63 13.38
C ALA A 143 12.28 3.48 14.29
N ARG A 144 11.84 4.63 13.80
CA ARG A 144 10.99 5.59 14.50
C ARG A 144 11.60 6.04 15.86
N SER A 145 12.89 6.33 15.86
CA SER A 145 13.64 6.80 17.04
C SER A 145 14.78 7.72 16.63
N ALA A 146 15.45 8.33 17.62
CA ALA A 146 16.65 9.13 17.40
C ALA A 146 17.91 8.31 17.06
N ASP A 147 17.79 7.04 16.63
CA ASP A 147 18.91 6.27 16.07
C ASP A 147 19.54 7.01 14.90
N PRO A 148 20.83 7.42 14.95
CA PRO A 148 21.43 8.24 13.91
C PRO A 148 21.45 7.58 12.54
N ARG A 149 21.46 6.24 12.47
CA ARG A 149 21.41 5.48 11.22
C ARG A 149 20.04 5.61 10.56
N PHE A 150 18.97 5.52 11.34
CA PHE A 150 17.60 5.74 10.89
C PHE A 150 17.38 7.19 10.48
N LEU A 151 17.80 8.16 11.31
CA LEU A 151 17.66 9.59 11.02
C LEU A 151 18.40 9.98 9.73
N THR A 152 19.61 9.45 9.50
CA THR A 152 20.37 9.72 8.27
C THR A 152 19.63 9.21 7.03
N ALA A 153 19.06 8.01 7.09
CA ALA A 153 18.30 7.44 5.99
C ALA A 153 17.00 8.23 5.75
N ALA A 154 16.27 8.56 6.81
CA ALA A 154 15.02 9.33 6.74
C ALA A 154 15.24 10.76 6.19
N ALA A 155 16.33 11.43 6.60
CA ALA A 155 16.68 12.77 6.10
C ALA A 155 16.99 12.74 4.59
N ARG A 156 17.73 11.74 4.11
CA ARG A 156 17.98 11.53 2.68
C ARG A 156 16.69 11.34 1.89
N TYR A 157 15.80 10.48 2.37
CA TYR A 157 14.49 10.27 1.78
C TYR A 157 13.66 11.56 1.76
N MET A 158 13.55 12.26 2.88
CA MET A 158 12.76 13.50 2.98
C MET A 158 13.29 14.59 2.05
N THR A 159 14.63 14.73 1.94
CA THR A 159 15.27 15.64 0.97
C THR A 159 14.86 15.30 -0.47
N ARG A 160 14.77 14.00 -0.79
CA ARG A 160 14.35 13.57 -2.13
C ARG A 160 12.87 13.87 -2.39
N VAL A 161 11.98 13.64 -1.42
CA VAL A 161 10.56 14.01 -1.51
C VAL A 161 10.40 15.53 -1.70
N GLY A 162 11.13 16.33 -0.91
CA GLY A 162 11.10 17.79 -1.04
C GLY A 162 11.52 18.26 -2.42
N LYS A 163 12.57 17.66 -3.00
CA LYS A 163 13.01 17.97 -4.36
C LYS A 163 11.92 17.74 -5.41
N GLU A 164 11.06 16.74 -5.22
CA GLU A 164 9.97 16.43 -6.14
C GLU A 164 8.78 17.38 -5.98
N VAL A 165 8.38 17.70 -4.74
CA VAL A 165 7.06 18.29 -4.50
C VAL A 165 7.04 19.54 -3.62
N ALA A 166 8.15 19.97 -2.99
CA ALA A 166 8.15 21.19 -2.17
C ALA A 166 7.84 22.47 -2.98
N GLY A 167 8.04 22.44 -4.28
CA GLY A 167 7.61 23.51 -5.20
C GLY A 167 6.10 23.60 -5.41
N LEU A 168 5.32 22.60 -4.96
CA LEU A 168 3.88 22.52 -5.13
C LEU A 168 3.09 22.98 -3.88
N GLN A 169 3.74 23.69 -2.97
CA GLN A 169 3.09 24.31 -1.82
C GLN A 169 2.20 25.48 -2.23
N ILE A 170 1.17 25.75 -1.43
CA ILE A 170 0.12 26.74 -1.72
C ILE A 170 0.68 28.16 -1.97
N GLN A 171 1.63 28.59 -1.17
CA GLN A 171 2.29 29.90 -1.31
C GLN A 171 3.23 29.98 -2.54
N ARG A 172 3.46 28.85 -3.23
CA ARG A 172 4.26 28.76 -4.47
C ARG A 172 3.39 28.49 -5.71
N GLY A 173 2.05 28.58 -5.56
CA GLY A 173 1.08 28.35 -6.63
C GLY A 173 0.69 26.87 -6.82
N GLY A 174 1.10 25.97 -5.93
CA GLY A 174 0.65 24.58 -5.89
C GLY A 174 -0.57 24.38 -4.98
N PRO A 175 -1.06 23.13 -4.81
CA PRO A 175 -2.24 22.85 -4.01
C PRO A 175 -1.95 22.40 -2.58
N ILE A 176 -0.69 22.19 -2.16
CA ILE A 176 -0.36 21.63 -0.83
C ILE A 176 -0.60 22.69 0.24
N LEU A 177 -1.61 22.45 1.09
CA LEU A 177 -1.98 23.30 2.22
C LEU A 177 -1.11 23.06 3.45
N MET A 178 -0.96 21.79 3.81
CA MET A 178 -0.30 21.33 5.03
C MET A 178 0.54 20.09 4.78
N VAL A 179 1.58 19.92 5.61
CA VAL A 179 2.44 18.72 5.60
C VAL A 179 2.46 18.10 6.99
N GLN A 180 2.20 16.79 7.07
CA GLN A 180 2.21 16.05 8.34
C GLN A 180 3.63 15.70 8.77
N VAL A 181 3.88 15.77 10.07
CA VAL A 181 5.11 15.33 10.73
C VAL A 181 4.85 13.94 11.32
N GLU A 182 5.51 12.92 10.81
CA GLU A 182 5.38 11.52 11.24
C GLU A 182 3.94 10.98 11.08
N ASN A 183 3.54 9.90 11.76
CA ASN A 183 2.17 9.41 11.83
C ASN A 183 1.89 8.68 13.13
N GLU A 184 0.87 9.14 13.88
CA GLU A 184 0.38 8.53 15.12
C GLU A 184 1.51 8.14 16.09
N TYR A 185 2.51 9.01 16.18
CA TYR A 185 3.69 8.69 17.00
C TYR A 185 3.37 8.49 18.47
N GLY A 186 2.36 9.18 18.98
CA GLY A 186 1.92 9.03 20.38
C GLY A 186 1.36 7.65 20.74
N SER A 187 0.98 6.84 19.75
CA SER A 187 0.60 5.43 19.95
C SER A 187 1.82 4.48 19.96
N PHE A 188 2.97 4.95 19.48
CA PHE A 188 4.21 4.19 19.40
C PHE A 188 5.23 4.57 20.46
N GLY A 189 5.35 5.87 20.76
CA GLY A 189 6.37 6.39 21.68
C GLY A 189 6.12 7.81 22.17
N SER A 190 7.14 8.39 22.79
CA SER A 190 7.13 9.77 23.31
C SER A 190 8.51 10.44 23.17
N ASP A 191 9.30 10.05 22.16
CA ASP A 191 10.62 10.61 21.88
C ASP A 191 10.47 11.94 21.10
N HIS A 192 10.42 13.05 21.83
CA HIS A 192 10.31 14.39 21.26
C HIS A 192 11.57 14.85 20.52
N GLU A 193 12.75 14.27 20.80
CA GLU A 193 13.97 14.52 20.04
C GLU A 193 13.80 13.95 18.62
N TYR A 194 13.33 12.72 18.49
CA TYR A 194 13.00 12.12 17.22
C TYR A 194 11.94 12.92 16.45
N MET A 195 10.82 13.25 17.09
CA MET A 195 9.75 14.05 16.45
C MET A 195 10.26 15.43 15.99
N GLY A 196 11.09 16.07 16.80
CA GLY A 196 11.78 17.32 16.45
C GLY A 196 12.71 17.18 15.25
N ALA A 197 13.45 16.05 15.18
CA ALA A 197 14.31 15.75 14.04
C ALA A 197 13.49 15.56 12.75
N VAL A 198 12.35 14.83 12.80
CA VAL A 198 11.47 14.67 11.64
C VAL A 198 10.91 16.02 11.17
N ARG A 199 10.48 16.90 12.09
CA ARG A 199 10.06 18.26 11.74
C ARG A 199 11.17 19.02 10.99
N HIS A 200 12.40 19.00 11.51
CA HIS A 200 13.52 19.67 10.86
C HIS A 200 13.83 19.08 9.48
N MET A 201 13.79 17.76 9.33
CA MET A 201 13.98 17.11 8.02
C MET A 201 12.96 17.60 6.98
N ILE A 202 11.70 17.80 7.36
CA ILE A 202 10.64 18.32 6.49
C ILE A 202 10.95 19.77 6.11
N GLN A 203 11.34 20.61 7.07
CA GLN A 203 11.71 22.00 6.83
C GLN A 203 12.95 22.12 5.94
N ASP A 204 13.99 21.35 6.20
CA ASP A 204 15.24 21.30 5.42
C ASP A 204 14.99 20.78 3.99
N ALA A 205 14.00 19.93 3.80
CA ALA A 205 13.53 19.47 2.48
C ALA A 205 12.79 20.57 1.69
N GLY A 206 12.59 21.75 2.27
CA GLY A 206 12.01 22.93 1.62
C GLY A 206 10.50 23.09 1.83
N PHE A 207 9.91 22.38 2.80
CA PHE A 207 8.50 22.61 3.17
C PHE A 207 8.42 23.70 4.25
N ASP A 208 7.81 24.82 3.89
CA ASP A 208 7.60 26.01 4.74
C ASP A 208 6.10 26.38 4.91
N CYS A 209 5.19 25.53 4.39
CA CYS A 209 3.76 25.65 4.67
C CYS A 209 3.42 25.15 6.10
N GLN A 210 2.14 25.22 6.47
CA GLN A 210 1.67 24.78 7.78
C GLN A 210 2.00 23.30 8.02
N LEU A 211 2.72 23.00 9.10
CA LEU A 211 2.97 21.64 9.56
C LEU A 211 1.91 21.20 10.59
N TYR A 212 1.63 19.91 10.65
CA TYR A 212 0.73 19.32 11.64
C TYR A 212 1.14 17.91 12.06
N THR A 213 0.72 17.49 13.27
CA THR A 213 0.77 16.10 13.76
C THR A 213 -0.63 15.52 13.84
N SER A 214 -0.78 14.21 13.74
CA SER A 214 -2.05 13.49 13.76
C SER A 214 -1.94 12.28 14.67
N ASP A 215 -2.73 12.26 15.76
CA ASP A 215 -2.67 11.26 16.82
C ASP A 215 -4.08 10.94 17.35
N GLY A 216 -4.23 9.82 18.05
CA GLY A 216 -5.46 9.57 18.80
C GLY A 216 -5.70 10.64 19.88
N SER A 217 -6.97 10.91 20.24
CA SER A 217 -7.36 11.98 21.18
C SER A 217 -6.99 11.71 22.65
N GLY A 218 -6.50 10.51 22.97
CA GLY A 218 -6.08 10.14 24.31
C GLY A 218 -4.92 11.01 24.84
N LYS A 219 -4.94 11.38 26.12
CA LYS A 219 -3.94 12.25 26.72
C LYS A 219 -2.50 11.76 26.49
N SER A 220 -2.24 10.46 26.58
CA SER A 220 -0.93 9.86 26.33
C SER A 220 -0.52 10.00 24.86
N ASN A 221 -1.45 9.77 23.92
CA ASN A 221 -1.19 9.87 22.49
C ASN A 221 -0.85 11.32 22.09
N LEU A 222 -1.67 12.26 22.56
CA LEU A 222 -1.42 13.68 22.32
C LEU A 222 -0.09 14.13 22.95
N ALA A 223 0.19 13.71 24.19
CA ALA A 223 1.45 14.07 24.84
C ALA A 223 2.68 13.46 24.17
N GLY A 224 2.58 12.24 23.62
CA GLY A 224 3.69 11.56 22.94
C GLY A 224 3.93 12.02 21.51
N GLY A 225 2.85 12.30 20.74
CA GLY A 225 2.93 12.55 19.29
C GLY A 225 2.97 14.03 18.89
N THR A 226 2.60 14.96 19.76
CA THR A 226 2.54 16.38 19.39
C THR A 226 3.84 17.13 19.62
N LEU A 227 4.01 18.26 18.92
CA LEU A 227 5.15 19.17 19.03
C LEU A 227 4.71 20.58 19.36
N ASP A 228 5.53 21.32 20.10
CA ASP A 228 5.31 22.74 20.32
C ASP A 228 5.47 23.53 19.03
N GLY A 229 4.52 24.46 18.78
CA GLY A 229 4.49 25.28 17.59
C GLY A 229 4.05 24.53 16.30
N VAL A 230 3.67 23.28 16.39
CA VAL A 230 3.08 22.49 15.30
C VAL A 230 1.59 22.27 15.58
N LEU A 231 0.74 22.43 14.56
CA LEU A 231 -0.69 22.16 14.66
C LEU A 231 -0.90 20.68 14.99
N SER A 232 -1.88 20.37 15.83
CA SER A 232 -2.27 18.99 16.12
C SER A 232 -3.68 18.73 15.61
N VAL A 233 -3.92 17.55 15.05
CA VAL A 233 -5.24 17.02 14.70
C VAL A 233 -5.43 15.66 15.34
N ILE A 234 -6.67 15.17 15.43
CA ILE A 234 -6.98 13.92 16.13
C ILE A 234 -7.63 12.90 15.21
N ASN A 235 -7.37 11.61 15.45
CA ASN A 235 -7.88 10.47 14.70
C ASN A 235 -8.88 9.69 15.55
N PHE A 236 -10.01 9.30 14.95
CA PHE A 236 -11.02 8.45 15.59
C PHE A 236 -12.01 7.86 14.54
N GLY A 237 -12.73 6.79 14.93
CA GLY A 237 -13.72 6.12 14.10
C GLY A 237 -15.14 6.70 14.26
N ASP A 238 -16.05 6.25 13.40
CA ASP A 238 -17.46 6.63 13.38
C ASP A 238 -18.27 6.04 14.55
N ASP A 239 -17.71 5.10 15.29
CA ASP A 239 -18.22 4.54 16.54
C ASP A 239 -17.81 5.36 17.80
N SER A 240 -16.97 6.38 17.63
CA SER A 240 -16.45 7.19 18.72
C SER A 240 -17.47 8.20 19.24
N ASN A 241 -17.32 8.58 20.51
CA ASN A 241 -18.05 9.71 21.08
C ASN A 241 -17.34 11.02 20.71
N LEU A 242 -17.77 11.70 19.65
CA LEU A 242 -17.14 12.89 19.10
C LEU A 242 -17.02 14.04 20.09
N GLU A 243 -18.02 14.23 20.96
CA GLU A 243 -17.96 15.28 22.00
C GLU A 243 -16.79 15.01 22.97
N ARG A 244 -16.61 13.76 23.39
CA ARG A 244 -15.51 13.36 24.27
C ARG A 244 -14.16 13.51 23.54
N GLU A 245 -14.05 13.07 22.28
CA GLU A 245 -12.80 13.17 21.51
C GLU A 245 -12.34 14.64 21.40
N PHE A 246 -13.25 15.55 21.02
CA PHE A 246 -12.91 16.97 20.93
C PHE A 246 -12.81 17.67 22.30
N ALA A 247 -13.47 17.19 23.35
CA ALA A 247 -13.26 17.68 24.72
C ALA A 247 -11.85 17.32 25.22
N ASN A 248 -11.38 16.09 24.98
CA ASN A 248 -10.04 15.66 25.29
C ASN A 248 -9.00 16.54 24.57
N PHE A 249 -9.22 16.78 23.26
CA PHE A 249 -8.34 17.65 22.47
C PHE A 249 -8.33 19.10 23.01
N ALA A 250 -9.49 19.68 23.30
CA ALA A 250 -9.61 21.04 23.84
C ALA A 250 -8.98 21.20 25.23
N ALA A 251 -8.95 20.15 26.04
CA ALA A 251 -8.24 20.15 27.32
C ALA A 251 -6.71 20.15 27.13
N PHE A 252 -6.23 19.62 26.02
CA PHE A 252 -4.80 19.56 25.69
C PHE A 252 -4.31 20.79 24.91
N ARG A 253 -5.07 21.24 23.90
CA ARG A 253 -4.74 22.40 23.04
C ARG A 253 -5.94 23.34 22.92
N GLN A 254 -5.73 24.62 23.19
CA GLN A 254 -6.75 25.66 23.07
C GLN A 254 -6.38 26.64 21.95
N ASN A 255 -7.38 27.33 21.40
CA ASN A 255 -7.23 28.36 20.37
C ASN A 255 -6.50 27.85 19.11
N VAL A 256 -6.82 26.62 18.69
CA VAL A 256 -6.33 26.00 17.46
C VAL A 256 -7.52 25.47 16.65
N PRO A 257 -7.43 25.43 15.31
CA PRO A 257 -8.45 24.81 14.49
C PRO A 257 -8.69 23.37 14.89
N ARG A 258 -9.94 22.97 14.93
CA ARG A 258 -10.33 21.56 15.21
C ARG A 258 -10.43 20.81 13.89
N MET A 259 -9.82 19.63 13.84
CA MET A 259 -9.86 18.75 12.69
C MET A 259 -9.75 17.29 13.12
N CYS A 260 -10.55 16.43 12.49
CA CYS A 260 -10.32 15.00 12.46
C CYS A 260 -9.34 14.69 11.32
N GLY A 261 -8.14 14.21 11.66
CA GLY A 261 -7.07 13.90 10.71
C GLY A 261 -7.29 12.59 9.97
N GLU A 262 -7.94 11.62 10.65
CA GLU A 262 -8.44 10.39 10.06
C GLU A 262 -9.80 10.06 10.71
N PHE A 263 -10.87 10.22 9.94
CA PHE A 263 -12.19 9.77 10.32
C PHE A 263 -12.43 8.40 9.70
N TRP A 264 -12.27 7.34 10.50
CA TRP A 264 -12.39 5.95 10.03
C TRP A 264 -13.86 5.63 9.79
N TYR A 265 -14.25 5.65 8.51
CA TYR A 265 -15.60 5.44 8.03
C TYR A 265 -15.82 4.02 7.49
N GLY A 266 -14.90 3.15 7.69
CA GLY A 266 -14.82 1.73 7.34
C GLY A 266 -13.58 1.13 7.97
N TRP A 267 -13.22 -0.08 7.56
CA TRP A 267 -12.03 -0.77 8.06
C TRP A 267 -11.47 -1.74 7.01
N PHE A 268 -10.24 -2.15 7.19
CA PHE A 268 -9.53 -3.11 6.34
C PHE A 268 -9.71 -4.55 6.82
N ASP A 269 -9.35 -5.51 5.95
CA ASP A 269 -9.53 -6.94 6.19
C ASP A 269 -8.21 -7.66 6.44
N HIS A 270 -8.27 -8.67 7.33
CA HIS A 270 -7.20 -9.64 7.50
C HIS A 270 -7.57 -11.00 6.91
N TRP A 271 -6.59 -11.73 6.40
CA TRP A 271 -6.80 -13.10 5.94
C TRP A 271 -7.30 -14.03 7.05
N GLY A 272 -8.44 -14.69 6.80
CA GLY A 272 -9.08 -15.62 7.73
C GLY A 272 -10.05 -14.99 8.72
N GLU A 273 -10.33 -13.70 8.59
CA GLU A 273 -11.34 -12.97 9.35
C GLU A 273 -12.56 -12.65 8.47
N GLN A 274 -13.60 -12.07 9.04
CA GLN A 274 -14.78 -11.64 8.28
C GLN A 274 -14.50 -10.33 7.55
N HIS A 275 -15.13 -10.15 6.40
CA HIS A 275 -15.12 -8.89 5.68
C HIS A 275 -15.79 -7.78 6.50
N HIS A 276 -15.09 -6.66 6.66
CA HIS A 276 -15.60 -5.50 7.38
C HIS A 276 -16.57 -4.71 6.51
N THR A 277 -17.77 -4.52 7.04
CA THR A 277 -18.79 -3.65 6.44
C THR A 277 -19.53 -2.91 7.56
N SER A 278 -19.91 -1.67 7.31
CA SER A 278 -20.68 -0.86 8.23
C SER A 278 -21.80 -0.10 7.51
N LYS A 279 -22.83 0.30 8.28
CA LYS A 279 -23.92 1.09 7.73
C LYS A 279 -23.46 2.52 7.43
N PRO A 280 -24.00 3.18 6.40
CA PRO A 280 -23.63 4.56 6.06
C PRO A 280 -23.97 5.59 7.16
N LYS A 281 -25.01 5.35 7.96
CA LYS A 281 -25.60 6.35 8.86
C LYS A 281 -24.64 6.81 9.97
N PRO A 282 -23.93 5.96 10.74
CA PRO A 282 -23.07 6.43 11.82
C PRO A 282 -22.02 7.43 11.34
N GLY A 283 -21.31 7.11 10.27
CA GLY A 283 -20.31 8.01 9.70
C GLY A 283 -20.90 9.28 9.10
N ALA A 284 -22.09 9.20 8.45
CA ALA A 284 -22.79 10.38 7.96
C ALA A 284 -23.22 11.30 9.10
N ASP A 285 -23.77 10.75 10.20
CA ASP A 285 -24.12 11.53 11.41
C ASP A 285 -22.87 12.18 12.03
N GLY A 286 -21.76 11.46 12.12
CA GLY A 286 -20.48 11.99 12.61
C GLY A 286 -19.96 13.14 11.75
N LEU A 287 -20.01 13.00 10.43
CA LEU A 287 -19.62 14.05 9.49
C LEU A 287 -20.55 15.28 9.62
N GLU A 288 -21.87 15.09 9.69
CA GLU A 288 -22.86 16.17 9.93
C GLU A 288 -22.54 16.90 11.24
N TRP A 289 -22.25 16.15 12.31
CA TRP A 289 -21.89 16.72 13.61
C TRP A 289 -20.64 17.59 13.55
N MET A 290 -19.61 17.17 12.82
CA MET A 290 -18.36 17.93 12.64
C MET A 290 -18.60 19.19 11.78
N LEU A 291 -19.18 19.04 10.59
CA LEU A 291 -19.36 20.16 9.67
C LEU A 291 -20.27 21.24 10.21
N SER A 292 -21.37 20.88 10.93
CA SER A 292 -22.26 21.84 11.59
C SER A 292 -21.59 22.70 12.67
N ARG A 293 -20.41 22.25 13.16
CA ARG A 293 -19.61 22.95 14.18
C ARG A 293 -18.35 23.60 13.62
N GLY A 294 -18.21 23.68 12.29
CA GLY A 294 -17.03 24.22 11.63
C GLY A 294 -15.76 23.39 11.87
N ILE A 295 -15.89 22.10 12.13
CA ILE A 295 -14.77 21.19 12.36
C ILE A 295 -14.37 20.56 11.02
N SER A 296 -13.11 20.70 10.64
CA SER A 296 -12.54 20.08 9.44
C SER A 296 -12.39 18.56 9.60
N CYS A 297 -12.45 17.85 8.48
CA CYS A 297 -12.42 16.39 8.50
C CYS A 297 -11.68 15.82 7.28
N ASN A 298 -10.94 14.73 7.49
CA ASN A 298 -10.37 13.89 6.46
C ASN A 298 -11.02 12.49 6.54
N LEU A 299 -11.76 12.09 5.52
CA LEU A 299 -12.37 10.76 5.43
C LEU A 299 -11.27 9.72 5.16
N TYR A 300 -11.10 8.78 6.04
CA TYR A 300 -10.16 7.66 5.88
C TYR A 300 -10.95 6.34 5.74
N MET A 301 -11.10 5.77 4.55
CA MET A 301 -10.63 6.21 3.23
C MET A 301 -11.80 6.85 2.45
N ALA A 302 -11.52 7.80 1.57
CA ALA A 302 -12.48 8.18 0.52
C ALA A 302 -12.50 7.16 -0.62
N HIS A 303 -11.33 6.58 -0.94
CA HIS A 303 -11.13 5.47 -1.87
C HIS A 303 -9.91 4.67 -1.43
N GLY A 304 -10.12 3.44 -1.02
CA GLY A 304 -9.05 2.56 -0.56
C GLY A 304 -8.20 2.02 -1.71
N GLY A 305 -8.81 1.45 -2.72
CA GLY A 305 -8.14 0.82 -3.86
C GLY A 305 -7.57 -0.56 -3.54
N THR A 306 -6.49 -0.93 -4.21
CA THR A 306 -5.86 -2.27 -4.11
C THR A 306 -4.39 -2.17 -3.77
N THR A 307 -3.95 -2.91 -2.76
CA THR A 307 -2.51 -3.08 -2.46
C THR A 307 -1.95 -4.15 -3.40
N PHE A 308 -1.60 -3.73 -4.62
CA PHE A 308 -1.05 -4.62 -5.64
C PHE A 308 0.29 -5.23 -5.25
N GLY A 309 0.59 -6.41 -5.77
CA GLY A 309 1.86 -7.08 -5.56
C GLY A 309 2.01 -7.66 -4.15
N TYR A 310 3.11 -7.34 -3.49
CA TYR A 310 3.51 -7.91 -2.20
C TYR A 310 3.42 -6.92 -1.04
N MET A 311 2.83 -5.74 -1.26
CA MET A 311 2.96 -4.60 -0.35
C MET A 311 1.92 -4.55 0.77
N SER A 312 0.96 -5.49 0.83
CA SER A 312 0.08 -5.60 2.00
C SER A 312 0.91 -5.86 3.25
N GLY A 313 0.61 -5.13 4.30
CA GLY A 313 1.24 -5.26 5.60
C GLY A 313 0.63 -6.35 6.47
N ALA A 314 0.81 -6.21 7.76
CA ALA A 314 0.18 -7.06 8.77
C ALA A 314 0.03 -6.31 10.09
N ASN A 315 -0.98 -6.68 10.87
CA ASN A 315 -1.10 -6.25 12.26
C ASN A 315 -0.62 -7.32 13.23
N TRP A 316 -0.49 -6.93 14.47
CA TRP A 316 -0.22 -7.81 15.59
C TRP A 316 -1.07 -7.41 16.79
N SER A 317 -2.05 -8.22 17.12
CA SER A 317 -2.79 -8.08 18.38
C SER A 317 -2.40 -9.20 19.36
N ARG A 318 -2.99 -10.38 19.19
CA ARG A 318 -2.64 -11.61 19.94
C ARG A 318 -1.81 -12.57 19.10
N ALA A 319 -1.90 -12.45 17.78
CA ALA A 319 -1.19 -13.22 16.77
C ALA A 319 -0.87 -12.32 15.58
N TYR A 320 -0.12 -12.84 14.62
CA TYR A 320 0.14 -12.21 13.34
C TYR A 320 -1.13 -12.23 12.47
N GLN A 321 -1.51 -11.08 11.94
CA GLN A 321 -2.73 -10.84 11.17
C GLN A 321 -2.36 -10.17 9.83
N PRO A 322 -2.10 -10.94 8.76
CA PRO A 322 -1.74 -10.37 7.46
C PRO A 322 -2.95 -9.76 6.77
N ASP A 323 -2.73 -8.57 6.18
CA ASP A 323 -3.76 -7.82 5.48
C ASP A 323 -4.05 -8.43 4.10
N THR A 324 -5.29 -8.29 3.63
CA THR A 324 -5.68 -8.71 2.27
C THR A 324 -5.06 -7.80 1.20
N SER A 325 -5.12 -8.23 -0.07
CA SER A 325 -4.69 -7.37 -1.18
C SER A 325 -5.71 -6.29 -1.50
N ALA A 326 -7.01 -6.58 -1.38
CA ALA A 326 -8.03 -5.55 -1.47
C ALA A 326 -7.91 -4.60 -0.28
N TYR A 327 -7.80 -3.32 -0.56
CA TYR A 327 -7.90 -2.26 0.43
C TYR A 327 -9.21 -1.50 0.20
N ASP A 328 -10.29 -2.27 0.01
CA ASP A 328 -11.64 -1.72 -0.25
C ASP A 328 -12.06 -0.76 0.88
N TYR A 329 -11.74 -1.12 2.11
CA TYR A 329 -11.96 -0.34 3.32
C TYR A 329 -13.45 -0.06 3.61
N ASP A 330 -14.37 -0.72 2.89
CA ASP A 330 -15.80 -0.36 2.88
C ASP A 330 -16.00 1.15 2.63
N ALA A 331 -15.17 1.70 1.71
CA ALA A 331 -15.04 3.13 1.47
C ALA A 331 -16.22 3.69 0.63
N PRO A 332 -16.42 5.03 0.62
CA PRO A 332 -17.39 5.70 -0.26
C PRO A 332 -17.21 5.39 -1.75
N LEU A 333 -15.98 5.21 -2.21
CA LEU A 333 -15.66 4.65 -3.53
C LEU A 333 -15.09 3.25 -3.34
N ASP A 334 -15.73 2.24 -3.91
CA ASP A 334 -15.26 0.85 -3.84
C ASP A 334 -13.92 0.63 -4.55
N GLU A 335 -13.36 -0.58 -4.49
CA GLU A 335 -12.06 -0.92 -5.10
C GLU A 335 -11.97 -0.56 -6.59
N ALA A 336 -13.06 -0.69 -7.35
CA ALA A 336 -13.16 -0.26 -8.75
C ALA A 336 -13.45 1.25 -8.92
N GLY A 337 -13.64 1.98 -7.82
CA GLY A 337 -13.99 3.42 -7.81
C GLY A 337 -15.44 3.68 -8.15
N ARG A 338 -16.35 2.75 -7.89
CA ARG A 338 -17.79 2.94 -8.04
C ARG A 338 -18.36 3.58 -6.78
N PRO A 339 -19.30 4.55 -6.89
CA PRO A 339 -19.94 5.16 -5.75
C PRO A 339 -20.82 4.14 -4.99
N THR A 340 -20.60 4.03 -3.67
CA THR A 340 -21.36 3.18 -2.76
C THR A 340 -22.53 3.95 -2.12
N GLU A 341 -23.27 3.32 -1.21
CA GLU A 341 -24.28 4.00 -0.39
C GLU A 341 -23.64 5.05 0.53
N LYS A 342 -22.43 4.79 1.04
CA LYS A 342 -21.66 5.75 1.83
C LYS A 342 -21.30 7.00 1.04
N PHE A 343 -20.95 6.87 -0.24
CA PHE A 343 -20.72 8.02 -1.12
C PHE A 343 -21.95 8.95 -1.16
N ARG A 344 -23.15 8.38 -1.34
CA ARG A 344 -24.41 9.14 -1.40
C ARG A 344 -24.69 9.84 -0.08
N ALA A 345 -24.56 9.12 1.03
CA ALA A 345 -24.79 9.66 2.37
C ALA A 345 -23.84 10.83 2.68
N ILE A 346 -22.55 10.71 2.38
CA ILE A 346 -21.57 11.78 2.55
C ILE A 346 -21.89 12.98 1.66
N ARG A 347 -22.21 12.75 0.38
CA ARG A 347 -22.59 13.79 -0.57
C ARG A 347 -23.80 14.59 -0.06
N ASP A 348 -24.81 13.91 0.47
CA ASP A 348 -26.03 14.54 1.01
C ASP A 348 -25.73 15.36 2.26
N VAL A 349 -24.84 14.92 3.12
CA VAL A 349 -24.35 15.68 4.28
C VAL A 349 -23.61 16.94 3.81
N ILE A 350 -22.61 16.79 2.97
CA ILE A 350 -21.78 17.92 2.53
C ILE A 350 -22.61 18.96 1.78
N ALA A 351 -23.62 18.54 1.00
CA ALA A 351 -24.51 19.45 0.27
C ALA A 351 -25.21 20.48 1.16
N LYS A 352 -25.51 20.12 2.42
CA LYS A 352 -26.16 21.02 3.40
C LYS A 352 -25.19 22.08 3.97
N HIS A 353 -23.89 21.83 3.89
CA HIS A 353 -22.83 22.64 4.49
C HIS A 353 -21.97 23.38 3.45
N LEU A 354 -22.42 23.43 2.19
CA LEU A 354 -21.73 24.20 1.15
C LEU A 354 -21.84 25.70 1.40
N PRO A 355 -20.80 26.49 1.07
CA PRO A 355 -20.92 27.94 1.01
C PRO A 355 -22.07 28.39 0.11
N VAL A 356 -22.66 29.53 0.42
CA VAL A 356 -23.77 30.10 -0.36
C VAL A 356 -23.37 30.27 -1.83
N GLY A 357 -24.15 29.66 -2.73
CA GLY A 357 -23.91 29.71 -4.18
C GLY A 357 -23.02 28.59 -4.73
N GLU A 358 -22.33 27.81 -3.88
CA GLU A 358 -21.59 26.62 -4.31
C GLU A 358 -22.57 25.47 -4.59
N LYS A 359 -22.25 24.68 -5.63
CA LYS A 359 -23.00 23.46 -5.98
C LYS A 359 -22.04 22.30 -6.14
N LEU A 360 -22.48 21.12 -5.75
CA LEU A 360 -21.73 19.90 -5.99
C LEU A 360 -21.62 19.61 -7.49
N PRO A 361 -20.43 19.28 -8.00
CA PRO A 361 -20.27 18.82 -9.37
C PRO A 361 -21.12 17.57 -9.67
N GLU A 362 -21.44 17.36 -10.93
CA GLU A 362 -22.06 16.11 -11.38
C GLU A 362 -21.14 14.92 -11.18
N LEU A 363 -21.72 13.77 -10.92
CA LEU A 363 -20.98 12.52 -10.82
C LEU A 363 -20.49 12.10 -12.20
N PRO A 364 -19.17 11.82 -12.39
CA PRO A 364 -18.66 11.29 -13.64
C PRO A 364 -19.33 9.98 -14.04
N ALA A 365 -19.39 9.72 -15.36
CA ALA A 365 -19.90 8.44 -15.88
C ALA A 365 -19.12 7.25 -15.32
N ALA A 366 -19.82 6.14 -15.08
CA ALA A 366 -19.20 4.91 -14.61
C ALA A 366 -18.19 4.37 -15.65
N LEU A 367 -17.07 3.85 -15.18
CA LEU A 367 -16.13 3.12 -16.04
C LEU A 367 -16.72 1.77 -16.46
N PRO A 368 -16.36 1.25 -17.64
CA PRO A 368 -16.85 -0.06 -18.10
C PRO A 368 -16.40 -1.19 -17.18
N MET A 369 -17.33 -2.06 -16.82
CA MET A 369 -17.07 -3.35 -16.16
C MET A 369 -17.30 -4.48 -17.16
N ILE A 370 -16.48 -5.54 -17.10
CA ILE A 370 -16.62 -6.73 -17.94
C ILE A 370 -16.58 -8.01 -17.10
N ALA A 371 -17.23 -9.05 -17.60
CA ALA A 371 -17.08 -10.41 -17.10
C ALA A 371 -16.34 -11.25 -18.15
N ILE A 372 -15.31 -11.97 -17.74
CA ILE A 372 -14.53 -12.87 -18.59
C ILE A 372 -15.09 -14.27 -18.40
N PRO A 373 -15.61 -14.93 -19.46
CA PRO A 373 -16.06 -16.31 -19.37
C PRO A 373 -14.93 -17.25 -18.90
N ARG A 374 -15.30 -18.37 -18.33
CA ARG A 374 -14.33 -19.40 -17.88
C ARG A 374 -13.38 -19.79 -18.99
N PHE A 375 -12.10 -19.82 -18.70
CA PHE A 375 -11.01 -20.25 -19.56
C PHE A 375 -10.00 -21.09 -18.78
N GLU A 376 -9.24 -21.93 -19.51
CA GLU A 376 -8.31 -22.87 -18.92
C GLU A 376 -6.87 -22.31 -18.84
N LEU A 377 -6.14 -22.70 -17.78
CA LEU A 377 -4.70 -22.53 -17.67
C LEU A 377 -4.04 -23.85 -18.14
N THR A 378 -3.62 -23.87 -19.39
CA THR A 378 -3.22 -25.11 -20.09
C THR A 378 -1.76 -25.48 -19.90
N GLU A 379 -0.95 -24.60 -19.36
CA GLU A 379 0.48 -24.81 -19.14
C GLU A 379 0.81 -24.66 -17.66
N SER A 380 1.84 -25.37 -17.21
CA SER A 380 2.38 -25.23 -15.86
C SER A 380 3.89 -25.41 -15.81
N ALA A 381 4.51 -24.89 -14.76
CA ALA A 381 5.92 -25.07 -14.44
C ALA A 381 6.11 -25.21 -12.92
N PRO A 382 6.91 -26.17 -12.43
CA PRO A 382 7.26 -26.21 -11.02
C PRO A 382 7.98 -24.91 -10.60
N LEU A 383 7.68 -24.39 -9.43
CA LEU A 383 8.33 -23.16 -8.93
C LEU A 383 9.85 -23.34 -8.85
N ILE A 384 10.32 -24.53 -8.46
CA ILE A 384 11.74 -24.87 -8.31
C ILE A 384 12.45 -25.12 -9.65
N ALA A 385 11.76 -25.12 -10.80
CA ALA A 385 12.37 -25.37 -12.10
C ALA A 385 13.35 -24.26 -12.52
N ARG A 386 13.30 -23.10 -11.90
CA ARG A 386 14.18 -21.96 -12.17
C ARG A 386 14.68 -21.30 -10.87
N LEU A 387 15.49 -22.05 -10.13
CA LEU A 387 16.14 -21.49 -8.94
C LEU A 387 17.35 -20.61 -9.34
N PRO A 388 17.53 -19.46 -8.66
CA PRO A 388 18.76 -18.66 -8.80
C PRO A 388 19.97 -19.40 -8.21
N LYS A 389 21.16 -18.79 -8.25
CA LYS A 389 22.32 -19.29 -7.52
C LYS A 389 22.02 -19.25 -6.01
N PRO A 390 22.24 -20.35 -5.26
CA PRO A 390 22.02 -20.37 -3.83
C PRO A 390 23.02 -19.50 -3.05
N VAL A 391 22.60 -19.01 -1.92
CA VAL A 391 23.44 -18.46 -0.86
C VAL A 391 23.70 -19.61 0.12
N PRO A 392 24.92 -20.17 0.19
CA PRO A 392 25.24 -21.21 1.17
C PRO A 392 25.37 -20.58 2.57
N SER A 393 24.85 -21.27 3.59
CA SER A 393 24.95 -20.85 4.99
C SER A 393 24.86 -22.03 5.95
N GLU A 394 25.58 -21.97 7.06
CA GLU A 394 25.45 -22.95 8.13
C GLU A 394 24.09 -22.86 8.84
N LYS A 395 23.49 -21.67 8.86
CA LYS A 395 22.18 -21.40 9.50
C LYS A 395 21.23 -20.77 8.50
N PRO A 396 19.90 -20.89 8.72
CA PRO A 396 18.94 -20.08 7.97
C PRO A 396 19.25 -18.59 8.09
N LEU A 397 19.06 -17.82 7.02
CA LEU A 397 19.21 -16.37 7.00
C LEU A 397 17.86 -15.73 6.66
N ALA A 398 17.55 -14.63 7.34
CA ALA A 398 16.38 -13.81 6.99
C ALA A 398 16.50 -13.21 5.59
N MET A 399 15.36 -12.89 4.96
CA MET A 399 15.32 -12.25 3.63
C MET A 399 16.17 -10.99 3.57
N GLU A 400 16.07 -10.13 4.58
CA GLU A 400 16.79 -8.85 4.66
C GLU A 400 18.32 -9.05 4.67
N ALA A 401 18.79 -10.11 5.34
CA ALA A 401 20.23 -10.41 5.42
C ALA A 401 20.86 -10.76 4.06
N ILE A 402 20.05 -11.26 3.12
CA ILE A 402 20.48 -11.59 1.75
C ILE A 402 20.00 -10.58 0.72
N GLY A 403 19.44 -9.44 1.16
CA GLY A 403 19.02 -8.35 0.29
C GLY A 403 17.72 -8.59 -0.46
N GLN A 404 16.84 -9.44 0.06
CA GLN A 404 15.51 -9.69 -0.50
C GLN A 404 14.43 -8.94 0.29
N ASP A 405 13.55 -8.24 -0.40
CA ASP A 405 12.57 -7.36 0.22
C ASP A 405 11.18 -8.03 0.35
N TYR A 406 10.75 -8.82 -0.64
CA TYR A 406 9.41 -9.42 -0.73
C TYR A 406 9.43 -10.77 -1.45
N GLY A 407 8.27 -11.42 -1.54
CA GLY A 407 8.06 -12.67 -2.27
C GLY A 407 8.32 -13.91 -1.40
N PHE A 408 9.06 -14.86 -1.94
CA PHE A 408 9.31 -16.16 -1.34
C PHE A 408 10.81 -16.39 -1.14
N ILE A 409 11.17 -17.23 -0.17
CA ILE A 409 12.53 -17.69 0.04
C ILE A 409 12.51 -19.20 0.25
N LEU A 410 13.38 -19.92 -0.46
CA LEU A 410 13.50 -21.37 -0.35
C LEU A 410 14.76 -21.72 0.43
N TYR A 411 14.61 -22.51 1.48
CA TYR A 411 15.68 -23.11 2.26
C TYR A 411 15.75 -24.58 1.93
N ARG A 412 16.87 -25.05 1.43
CA ARG A 412 17.13 -26.45 1.08
C ARG A 412 18.19 -27.05 1.98
N HIS A 413 17.88 -28.16 2.61
CA HIS A 413 18.80 -28.98 3.37
C HIS A 413 18.84 -30.39 2.77
N ARG A 414 19.99 -31.07 2.81
CA ARG A 414 20.13 -32.46 2.35
C ARG A 414 20.43 -33.36 3.56
N PRO A 415 19.44 -34.13 4.06
CA PRO A 415 19.66 -35.06 5.16
C PRO A 415 20.71 -36.11 4.81
N ALA A 416 21.74 -36.26 5.65
CA ALA A 416 22.76 -37.33 5.45
C ALA A 416 22.22 -38.72 5.77
N HIS A 417 21.20 -38.81 6.63
CA HIS A 417 20.58 -40.05 7.06
C HIS A 417 19.04 -39.94 6.98
N SER A 418 18.37 -41.05 6.70
CA SER A 418 16.91 -41.13 6.84
C SER A 418 16.54 -40.97 8.30
N ALA A 419 15.49 -40.22 8.58
CA ALA A 419 15.01 -39.95 9.95
C ALA A 419 13.50 -39.77 9.98
N LYS A 420 12.90 -40.14 11.10
CA LYS A 420 11.49 -39.89 11.40
C LYS A 420 11.40 -39.12 12.71
N GLY A 421 10.54 -38.12 12.75
CA GLY A 421 10.32 -37.34 13.96
C GLY A 421 9.75 -35.97 13.72
N THR A 422 9.90 -35.10 14.72
CA THR A 422 9.35 -33.74 14.70
C THR A 422 10.36 -32.75 14.13
N LEU A 423 10.03 -32.16 12.98
CA LEU A 423 10.68 -30.97 12.44
C LEU A 423 10.12 -29.76 13.18
N GLU A 424 10.98 -28.94 13.77
CA GLU A 424 10.60 -27.68 14.40
C GLU A 424 11.30 -26.51 13.73
N ILE A 425 10.53 -25.52 13.28
CA ILE A 425 11.00 -24.24 12.76
C ILE A 425 10.62 -23.19 13.80
N THR A 426 11.58 -22.70 14.56
CA THR A 426 11.31 -21.84 15.72
C THR A 426 10.58 -20.55 15.30
N GLU A 427 11.02 -19.95 14.20
CA GLU A 427 10.45 -18.70 13.65
C GLU A 427 10.35 -18.78 12.12
N ALA A 428 9.25 -19.34 11.61
CA ALA A 428 8.89 -19.24 10.18
C ALA A 428 8.00 -18.01 9.96
N ARG A 429 8.49 -17.04 9.21
CA ARG A 429 7.80 -15.75 8.96
C ARG A 429 7.56 -15.57 7.45
N ASP A 430 6.35 -15.95 6.88
CA ASP A 430 5.12 -16.12 7.68
C ASP A 430 4.41 -17.45 7.40
N TYR A 431 4.40 -17.93 6.13
CA TYR A 431 3.76 -19.18 5.73
C TYR A 431 4.79 -20.10 5.08
N ALA A 432 5.05 -21.24 5.69
CA ALA A 432 6.06 -22.19 5.23
C ALA A 432 5.42 -23.44 4.63
N VAL A 433 5.75 -23.77 3.38
CA VAL A 433 5.41 -25.06 2.74
C VAL A 433 6.63 -25.95 2.81
N ILE A 434 6.48 -27.13 3.40
CA ILE A 434 7.55 -28.11 3.60
C ILE A 434 7.34 -29.29 2.67
N SER A 435 8.39 -29.64 1.91
CA SER A 435 8.39 -30.79 1.00
C SER A 435 9.72 -31.54 1.02
N GLN A 436 9.70 -32.80 0.58
CA GLN A 436 10.90 -33.55 0.26
C GLN A 436 10.75 -34.13 -1.16
N GLY A 437 11.61 -33.72 -2.08
CA GLY A 437 11.40 -33.97 -3.49
C GLY A 437 10.07 -33.40 -3.98
N GLU A 438 9.26 -34.21 -4.65
CA GLU A 438 7.91 -33.82 -5.09
C GLU A 438 6.83 -34.01 -4.01
N LYS A 439 7.16 -34.67 -2.89
CA LYS A 439 6.20 -34.97 -1.82
C LYS A 439 6.04 -33.79 -0.88
N ARG A 440 4.82 -33.24 -0.82
CA ARG A 440 4.46 -32.27 0.23
C ARG A 440 4.36 -32.99 1.58
N LEU A 441 5.07 -32.49 2.59
CA LEU A 441 5.02 -33.00 3.96
C LEU A 441 3.98 -32.24 4.80
N GLY A 442 3.85 -30.92 4.58
CA GLY A 442 2.89 -30.07 5.28
C GLY A 442 3.13 -28.59 5.08
N ALA A 443 2.48 -27.79 5.92
CA ALA A 443 2.69 -26.34 5.99
C ALA A 443 2.64 -25.87 7.45
N LEU A 444 3.30 -24.74 7.74
CA LEU A 444 3.24 -24.03 9.02
C LEU A 444 2.72 -22.62 8.77
N ASP A 445 1.72 -22.23 9.55
CA ASP A 445 1.05 -20.93 9.46
C ASP A 445 1.34 -20.11 10.72
N ARG A 446 2.03 -18.97 10.57
CA ARG A 446 2.37 -18.04 11.65
C ARG A 446 1.13 -17.49 12.36
N ARG A 447 0.01 -17.30 11.65
CA ARG A 447 -1.26 -16.82 12.24
C ARG A 447 -1.75 -17.78 13.33
N GLN A 448 -1.55 -19.09 13.11
CA GLN A 448 -1.93 -20.17 14.03
C GLN A 448 -0.80 -20.54 15.00
N ARG A 449 0.34 -19.83 14.97
CA ARG A 449 1.53 -20.10 15.80
C ARG A 449 2.06 -21.52 15.63
N GLN A 450 1.93 -22.08 14.44
CA GLN A 450 2.45 -23.41 14.13
C GLN A 450 3.96 -23.36 13.93
N THR A 451 4.67 -24.20 14.67
CA THR A 451 6.15 -24.29 14.60
C THR A 451 6.63 -25.69 14.36
N ARG A 452 5.76 -26.72 14.43
CA ARG A 452 6.14 -28.14 14.41
C ARG A 452 5.35 -28.92 13.38
N LEU A 453 6.04 -29.89 12.75
CA LEU A 453 5.48 -30.83 11.80
C LEU A 453 6.16 -32.19 11.97
N ASP A 454 5.39 -33.27 12.09
CA ASP A 454 5.96 -34.61 12.07
C ASP A 454 6.30 -35.02 10.62
N VAL A 455 7.54 -35.44 10.41
CA VAL A 455 8.08 -35.75 9.09
C VAL A 455 8.79 -37.11 9.09
N GLU A 456 8.86 -37.70 7.90
CA GLU A 456 9.70 -38.86 7.61
C GLU A 456 10.59 -38.49 6.40
N LEU A 457 11.89 -38.37 6.65
CA LEU A 457 12.86 -37.90 5.69
C LEU A 457 13.71 -39.05 5.17
N THR A 458 13.97 -39.04 3.87
CA THR A 458 14.86 -39.96 3.17
C THR A 458 16.25 -39.34 3.01
N ALA A 459 17.30 -40.13 3.27
CA ALA A 459 18.69 -39.69 3.10
C ALA A 459 18.98 -39.21 1.67
N GLY A 460 19.70 -38.09 1.52
CA GLY A 460 20.13 -37.54 0.23
C GLY A 460 19.05 -36.83 -0.57
N GLU A 461 17.76 -37.05 -0.27
CA GLU A 461 16.68 -36.33 -0.94
C GLU A 461 16.51 -34.93 -0.31
N PRO A 462 16.40 -33.84 -1.10
CA PRO A 462 16.32 -32.49 -0.54
C PRO A 462 15.08 -32.27 0.31
N LEU A 463 15.26 -31.77 1.53
CA LEU A 463 14.19 -31.14 2.33
C LEU A 463 14.12 -29.68 1.92
N ASP A 464 13.01 -29.27 1.33
CA ASP A 464 12.72 -27.91 0.89
C ASP A 464 11.70 -27.26 1.83
N ILE A 465 12.04 -26.06 2.33
CA ILE A 465 11.16 -25.21 3.13
C ILE A 465 10.99 -23.91 2.36
N LEU A 466 9.84 -23.75 1.69
CA LEU A 466 9.46 -22.55 0.96
C LEU A 466 8.68 -21.62 1.88
N VAL A 467 9.22 -20.46 2.19
CA VAL A 467 8.58 -19.48 3.09
C VAL A 467 8.09 -18.28 2.28
N GLU A 468 6.81 -17.94 2.45
CA GLU A 468 6.21 -16.71 1.93
C GLU A 468 6.32 -15.58 2.97
N ASN A 469 6.78 -14.41 2.53
CA ASN A 469 6.61 -13.15 3.23
C ASN A 469 5.19 -12.62 2.95
N MET A 470 4.31 -12.65 3.95
CA MET A 470 2.92 -12.19 3.84
C MET A 470 2.72 -10.73 4.23
N GLY A 471 3.78 -9.96 4.40
CA GLY A 471 3.80 -8.56 4.82
C GLY A 471 4.40 -8.39 6.20
N ARG A 472 5.24 -7.35 6.35
CA ARG A 472 5.80 -6.98 7.66
C ARG A 472 4.75 -6.25 8.47
N ILE A 473 4.84 -6.41 9.79
CA ILE A 473 3.97 -5.70 10.72
C ILE A 473 4.11 -4.19 10.48
N ASN A 474 2.97 -3.53 10.32
CA ASN A 474 2.88 -2.11 9.98
C ASN A 474 2.54 -1.21 11.19
N PHE A 475 2.10 -1.75 12.31
CA PHE A 475 1.69 -1.00 13.49
C PHE A 475 2.12 -1.67 14.79
N GLY A 476 2.43 -0.86 15.81
CA GLY A 476 2.80 -1.33 17.14
C GLY A 476 4.29 -1.67 17.31
N PRO A 477 4.70 -2.11 18.50
CA PRO A 477 6.12 -2.28 18.86
C PRO A 477 6.84 -3.41 18.13
N GLN A 478 6.11 -4.41 17.62
CA GLN A 478 6.68 -5.54 16.87
C GLN A 478 7.18 -5.14 15.47
N LEU A 479 6.77 -3.98 14.96
CA LEU A 479 7.20 -3.43 13.68
C LEU A 479 8.73 -3.48 13.52
N VAL A 480 9.48 -3.05 14.52
CA VAL A 480 10.94 -2.89 14.43
C VAL A 480 11.74 -4.21 14.36
N SER A 481 11.11 -5.35 14.61
CA SER A 481 11.78 -6.67 14.68
C SER A 481 11.22 -7.70 13.69
N ASP A 482 10.29 -7.31 12.82
CA ASP A 482 9.60 -8.27 11.95
C ASP A 482 10.37 -8.55 10.63
N ARG A 483 11.54 -9.20 10.75
CA ARG A 483 12.27 -9.77 9.61
C ARG A 483 11.55 -10.98 9.05
N LYS A 484 11.80 -11.31 7.77
CA LYS A 484 11.09 -12.35 7.02
C LYS A 484 11.97 -13.56 6.66
N GLY A 485 11.31 -14.68 6.39
CA GLY A 485 11.95 -15.97 6.18
C GLY A 485 12.07 -16.78 7.47
N ILE A 486 13.10 -17.62 7.60
CA ILE A 486 13.43 -18.28 8.85
C ILE A 486 14.45 -17.42 9.58
N THR A 487 14.05 -16.88 10.73
CA THR A 487 14.87 -15.90 11.48
C THR A 487 15.62 -16.51 12.66
N GLU A 488 15.30 -17.77 13.00
CA GLU A 488 15.92 -18.53 14.07
C GLU A 488 16.47 -19.86 13.51
N LYS A 489 16.28 -20.96 14.19
CA LYS A 489 16.80 -22.27 13.84
C LYS A 489 15.72 -23.24 13.34
N VAL A 490 16.17 -24.28 12.64
CA VAL A 490 15.40 -25.45 12.28
C VAL A 490 16.01 -26.66 12.97
N THR A 491 15.19 -27.47 13.62
CA THR A 491 15.66 -28.69 14.31
C THR A 491 14.84 -29.90 13.87
N LEU A 492 15.47 -31.08 13.89
CA LEU A 492 14.80 -32.39 13.74
C LEU A 492 15.07 -33.21 15.01
N ASN A 493 14.02 -33.59 15.73
CA ASN A 493 14.13 -34.28 17.03
C ASN A 493 15.05 -33.53 18.02
N GLY A 494 15.06 -32.18 17.97
CA GLY A 494 15.91 -31.35 18.82
C GLY A 494 17.34 -31.12 18.30
N GLY A 495 17.80 -31.89 17.31
CA GLY A 495 19.10 -31.65 16.63
C GLY A 495 18.97 -30.53 15.59
N GLU A 496 19.87 -29.53 15.67
CA GLU A 496 19.87 -28.41 14.70
C GLU A 496 20.29 -28.89 13.29
N LEU A 497 19.53 -28.51 12.28
CA LEU A 497 19.86 -28.74 10.89
C LEU A 497 20.77 -27.61 10.39
N THR A 498 21.88 -27.96 9.75
CA THR A 498 22.91 -27.04 9.25
C THR A 498 23.16 -27.25 7.76
N ALA A 499 24.07 -26.47 7.17
CA ALA A 499 24.46 -26.57 5.74
C ALA A 499 23.29 -26.33 4.79
N TRP A 500 22.75 -25.12 4.80
CA TRP A 500 21.63 -24.67 3.98
C TRP A 500 22.07 -24.11 2.64
N GLU A 501 21.32 -24.43 1.60
CA GLU A 501 21.28 -23.72 0.32
C GLU A 501 20.05 -22.79 0.32
N ILE A 502 20.24 -21.48 0.31
CA ILE A 502 19.16 -20.49 0.42
C ILE A 502 18.94 -19.83 -0.94
N TYR A 503 17.71 -19.85 -1.45
CA TYR A 503 17.36 -19.33 -2.76
C TYR A 503 16.37 -18.16 -2.62
N PRO A 504 16.78 -16.90 -2.94
CA PRO A 504 15.86 -15.78 -2.98
C PRO A 504 14.93 -15.88 -4.18
N LEU A 505 13.61 -15.78 -3.95
CA LEU A 505 12.56 -15.90 -4.96
C LEU A 505 11.61 -14.70 -4.87
N PRO A 506 12.02 -13.49 -5.30
CA PRO A 506 11.15 -12.31 -5.27
C PRO A 506 9.97 -12.42 -6.23
N LEU A 507 10.05 -13.27 -7.26
CA LEU A 507 9.00 -13.51 -8.27
C LEU A 507 8.39 -12.21 -8.81
N ALA A 508 9.23 -11.25 -9.17
CA ALA A 508 8.79 -9.98 -9.75
C ALA A 508 8.13 -10.20 -11.13
N ASP A 509 8.73 -11.08 -11.95
CA ASP A 509 8.22 -11.45 -13.27
C ASP A 509 8.36 -12.97 -13.51
N PRO A 510 7.25 -13.74 -13.40
CA PRO A 510 7.26 -15.18 -13.64
C PRO A 510 7.10 -15.59 -15.11
N ALA A 511 6.95 -14.66 -16.06
CA ALA A 511 6.68 -14.98 -17.48
C ALA A 511 7.76 -15.88 -18.13
N HIS A 512 8.97 -15.86 -17.60
CA HIS A 512 10.12 -16.59 -18.14
C HIS A 512 10.34 -17.99 -17.53
N TRP A 513 9.39 -18.52 -16.71
CA TRP A 513 9.47 -19.89 -16.23
C TRP A 513 9.33 -20.91 -17.39
N PRO A 514 9.88 -22.13 -17.26
CA PRO A 514 9.83 -23.14 -18.32
C PRO A 514 8.47 -23.83 -18.37
N PHE A 515 7.44 -23.10 -18.78
CA PHE A 515 6.06 -23.62 -18.91
C PHE A 515 5.96 -24.74 -19.94
N SER A 516 5.16 -25.73 -19.62
CA SER A 516 4.82 -26.84 -20.50
C SER A 516 3.38 -27.31 -20.26
N THR A 517 2.82 -28.10 -21.19
CA THR A 517 1.51 -28.73 -21.03
C THR A 517 1.53 -29.93 -20.07
N LYS A 518 2.71 -30.40 -19.66
CA LYS A 518 2.83 -31.46 -18.64
C LYS A 518 2.48 -30.86 -17.26
N PRO A 519 1.57 -31.50 -16.50
CA PRO A 519 1.26 -31.07 -15.16
C PRO A 519 2.50 -30.99 -14.26
N ALA A 520 2.69 -29.84 -13.61
CA ALA A 520 3.75 -29.67 -12.64
C ALA A 520 3.38 -30.29 -11.29
N ALA A 521 4.39 -30.79 -10.57
CA ALA A 521 4.27 -31.25 -9.19
C ALA A 521 4.80 -30.17 -8.22
N GLY A 522 4.34 -30.18 -6.96
CA GLY A 522 4.72 -29.21 -5.93
C GLY A 522 4.15 -27.81 -6.17
N PRO A 523 4.59 -26.80 -5.41
CA PRO A 523 4.26 -25.42 -5.70
C PRO A 523 4.56 -25.08 -7.15
N ALA A 524 3.56 -24.59 -7.89
CA ALA A 524 3.65 -24.44 -9.34
C ALA A 524 3.04 -23.14 -9.85
N LEU A 525 3.59 -22.66 -10.94
CA LEU A 525 3.02 -21.60 -11.76
C LEU A 525 2.13 -22.22 -12.84
N HIS A 526 0.92 -21.71 -13.00
CA HIS A 526 -0.01 -22.08 -14.06
C HIS A 526 -0.21 -20.91 -15.00
N ARG A 527 -0.14 -21.15 -16.33
CA ARG A 527 -0.28 -20.13 -17.35
C ARG A 527 -1.45 -20.43 -18.26
N GLY A 528 -2.21 -19.38 -18.58
CA GLY A 528 -3.30 -19.42 -19.57
C GLY A 528 -3.39 -18.14 -20.37
N THR A 529 -4.17 -18.17 -21.43
CA THR A 529 -4.48 -17.00 -22.25
C THR A 529 -5.98 -16.90 -22.49
N PHE A 530 -6.48 -15.66 -22.52
CA PHE A 530 -7.86 -15.36 -22.91
C PHE A 530 -7.89 -14.18 -23.89
N ARG A 531 -8.99 -14.01 -24.61
CA ARG A 531 -9.12 -12.95 -25.62
C ARG A 531 -10.28 -12.03 -25.29
N LEU A 532 -10.02 -10.72 -25.42
CA LEU A 532 -11.02 -9.68 -25.21
C LEU A 532 -11.31 -8.91 -26.51
N THR A 533 -12.57 -8.59 -26.74
CA THR A 533 -13.03 -7.68 -27.81
C THR A 533 -13.06 -6.23 -27.34
N ALA A 534 -13.27 -6.01 -26.04
CA ALA A 534 -13.23 -4.71 -25.37
C ALA A 534 -12.58 -4.87 -24.00
N THR A 535 -12.01 -3.80 -23.45
CA THR A 535 -11.44 -3.75 -22.10
C THR A 535 -12.41 -3.07 -21.14
N GLY A 536 -12.41 -3.49 -19.89
CA GLY A 536 -13.16 -2.93 -18.77
C GLY A 536 -12.56 -3.47 -17.47
N ASP A 537 -12.92 -2.88 -16.35
CA ASP A 537 -12.55 -3.39 -15.04
C ASP A 537 -13.23 -4.72 -14.77
N THR A 538 -12.60 -5.58 -14.00
CA THR A 538 -13.17 -6.90 -13.66
C THR A 538 -12.58 -7.43 -12.37
N PHE A 539 -13.22 -8.45 -11.79
CA PHE A 539 -12.74 -9.18 -10.62
C PHE A 539 -12.54 -10.66 -10.97
N LEU A 540 -11.31 -11.15 -10.90
CA LEU A 540 -11.00 -12.57 -11.10
C LEU A 540 -11.52 -13.37 -9.92
N ASP A 541 -12.36 -14.37 -10.18
CA ASP A 541 -12.90 -15.28 -9.18
C ASP A 541 -11.85 -16.36 -8.84
N MET A 542 -11.31 -16.29 -7.62
CA MET A 542 -10.27 -17.22 -7.13
C MET A 542 -10.83 -18.34 -6.28
N ARG A 543 -12.16 -18.46 -6.16
CA ARG A 543 -12.77 -19.57 -5.44
C ARG A 543 -12.39 -20.92 -6.06
N GLY A 544 -12.06 -21.88 -5.20
CA GLY A 544 -11.53 -23.17 -5.62
C GLY A 544 -10.00 -23.24 -5.75
N TRP A 545 -9.31 -22.09 -5.78
CA TRP A 545 -7.86 -22.02 -5.66
C TRP A 545 -7.43 -21.99 -4.19
N GLY A 546 -6.29 -22.59 -3.85
CA GLY A 546 -5.80 -22.67 -2.47
C GLY A 546 -5.19 -21.38 -1.97
N LYS A 547 -3.92 -21.16 -2.30
CA LYS A 547 -3.14 -19.99 -1.86
C LYS A 547 -2.06 -19.65 -2.89
N GLY A 548 -1.89 -18.37 -3.18
CA GLY A 548 -0.83 -17.93 -4.08
C GLY A 548 -0.94 -16.48 -4.53
N ILE A 549 -0.39 -16.22 -5.71
CA ILE A 549 -0.27 -14.90 -6.33
C ILE A 549 -0.77 -14.99 -7.78
N VAL A 550 -1.33 -13.88 -8.30
CA VAL A 550 -1.80 -13.80 -9.70
C VAL A 550 -1.12 -12.63 -10.43
N TRP A 551 -0.75 -12.87 -11.68
CA TRP A 551 -0.27 -11.84 -12.62
C TRP A 551 -1.13 -11.80 -13.86
N ILE A 552 -1.42 -10.59 -14.35
CA ILE A 552 -2.08 -10.32 -15.64
C ILE A 552 -1.14 -9.46 -16.50
N ASN A 553 -0.77 -9.93 -17.68
CA ASN A 553 0.11 -9.20 -18.61
C ASN A 553 1.38 -8.65 -17.91
N GLY A 554 1.95 -9.39 -16.96
CA GLY A 554 3.11 -9.01 -16.16
C GLY A 554 2.81 -8.14 -14.93
N HIS A 555 1.58 -7.71 -14.71
CA HIS A 555 1.17 -6.95 -13.51
C HIS A 555 0.77 -7.90 -12.39
N ASN A 556 1.41 -7.79 -11.24
CA ASN A 556 1.08 -8.56 -10.04
C ASN A 556 -0.18 -7.98 -9.38
N LEU A 557 -1.26 -8.76 -9.33
CA LEU A 557 -2.55 -8.35 -8.76
C LEU A 557 -2.58 -8.45 -7.23
N GLY A 558 -1.69 -9.24 -6.64
CA GLY A 558 -1.68 -9.53 -5.21
C GLY A 558 -1.94 -10.99 -4.88
N ARG A 559 -2.21 -11.24 -3.61
CA ARG A 559 -2.43 -12.56 -3.01
C ARG A 559 -3.87 -12.99 -3.13
N TYR A 560 -4.07 -14.29 -3.28
CA TYR A 560 -5.34 -14.94 -3.02
C TYR A 560 -5.14 -16.06 -1.97
N TRP A 561 -6.17 -16.33 -1.20
CA TRP A 561 -6.17 -17.41 -0.23
C TRP A 561 -7.60 -17.89 0.05
N ARG A 562 -7.84 -19.21 -0.04
CA ARG A 562 -9.17 -19.82 0.15
C ARG A 562 -9.82 -19.54 1.49
N ILE A 563 -9.05 -19.11 2.50
CA ILE A 563 -9.59 -18.78 3.83
C ILE A 563 -10.37 -17.47 3.86
N GLY A 564 -10.33 -16.67 2.79
CA GLY A 564 -11.01 -15.39 2.70
C GLY A 564 -10.51 -14.31 3.67
N PRO A 565 -11.25 -13.20 3.79
CA PRO A 565 -12.54 -12.95 3.14
C PRO A 565 -12.45 -12.62 1.65
N GLN A 566 -11.32 -12.12 1.16
CA GLN A 566 -11.13 -11.76 -0.24
C GLN A 566 -11.04 -13.02 -1.11
N GLN A 567 -12.07 -13.26 -1.96
CA GLN A 567 -12.13 -14.40 -2.87
C GLN A 567 -12.01 -14.00 -4.34
N SER A 568 -11.86 -12.71 -4.62
CA SER A 568 -11.63 -12.20 -5.97
C SER A 568 -10.52 -11.17 -6.00
N LEU A 569 -9.87 -11.00 -7.17
CA LEU A 569 -8.80 -10.02 -7.37
C LEU A 569 -9.21 -8.99 -8.41
N PHE A 570 -9.10 -7.72 -8.08
CA PHE A 570 -9.38 -6.60 -8.98
C PHE A 570 -8.37 -6.54 -10.13
N VAL A 571 -8.89 -6.45 -11.36
CA VAL A 571 -8.10 -6.25 -12.59
C VAL A 571 -8.51 -4.95 -13.24
N PRO A 572 -7.70 -3.90 -13.16
CA PRO A 572 -8.00 -2.63 -13.80
C PRO A 572 -7.87 -2.71 -15.32
N ALA A 573 -8.82 -2.12 -16.05
CA ALA A 573 -8.85 -2.11 -17.52
C ALA A 573 -7.55 -1.64 -18.20
N PRO A 574 -6.76 -0.67 -17.67
CA PRO A 574 -5.47 -0.30 -18.24
C PRO A 574 -4.44 -1.42 -18.34
N TRP A 575 -4.57 -2.49 -17.55
CA TRP A 575 -3.70 -3.66 -17.60
C TRP A 575 -4.17 -4.74 -18.58
N LEU A 576 -5.36 -4.57 -19.13
CA LEU A 576 -5.94 -5.46 -20.14
C LEU A 576 -5.75 -4.91 -21.55
N LYS A 577 -5.73 -5.83 -22.53
CA LYS A 577 -5.55 -5.53 -23.95
C LYS A 577 -6.73 -6.08 -24.76
N ARG A 578 -7.15 -5.36 -25.81
CA ARG A 578 -7.94 -6.00 -26.87
C ARG A 578 -7.10 -7.08 -27.52
N GLY A 579 -7.66 -8.26 -27.74
CA GLY A 579 -6.94 -9.43 -28.23
C GLY A 579 -6.46 -10.33 -27.09
N ALA A 580 -5.29 -10.91 -27.22
CA ALA A 580 -4.75 -11.89 -26.27
C ALA A 580 -4.23 -11.23 -24.99
N ASN A 581 -4.61 -11.81 -23.85
CA ASN A 581 -4.11 -11.47 -22.52
C ASN A 581 -3.53 -12.72 -21.87
N GLU A 582 -2.43 -12.59 -21.18
CA GLU A 582 -1.79 -13.66 -20.41
C GLU A 582 -2.16 -13.57 -18.95
N ILE A 583 -2.40 -14.71 -18.33
CA ILE A 583 -2.51 -14.86 -16.88
C ILE A 583 -1.51 -15.90 -16.39
N ILE A 584 -0.89 -15.61 -15.24
CA ILE A 584 -0.06 -16.56 -14.52
C ILE A 584 -0.56 -16.62 -13.08
N VAL A 585 -0.77 -17.84 -12.56
CA VAL A 585 -1.20 -18.11 -11.19
C VAL A 585 -0.14 -18.98 -10.51
N LEU A 586 0.46 -18.49 -9.44
CA LEU A 586 1.21 -19.34 -8.52
C LEU A 586 0.23 -20.04 -7.59
N ASP A 587 0.29 -21.37 -7.55
CA ASP A 587 -0.48 -22.20 -6.61
C ASP A 587 0.50 -22.93 -5.67
N LEU A 588 0.44 -22.61 -4.39
CA LEU A 588 1.27 -23.21 -3.34
C LEU A 588 0.71 -24.56 -2.85
N GLU A 589 -0.60 -24.79 -3.06
CA GLU A 589 -1.31 -25.93 -2.46
C GLU A 589 -1.70 -27.01 -3.47
N GLN A 590 -1.49 -26.79 -4.77
CA GLN A 590 -1.88 -27.70 -5.87
C GLN A 590 -3.38 -28.06 -5.88
N SER A 591 -4.21 -27.15 -5.41
CA SER A 591 -5.66 -27.37 -5.23
C SER A 591 -6.50 -26.70 -6.31
N GLY A 592 -5.89 -25.89 -7.19
CA GLY A 592 -6.61 -25.07 -8.15
C GLY A 592 -7.30 -25.87 -9.25
N PRO A 593 -8.48 -25.42 -9.71
CA PRO A 593 -9.27 -26.06 -10.77
C PRO A 593 -8.64 -25.93 -12.17
N ARG A 594 -7.50 -25.26 -12.30
CA ARG A 594 -6.81 -24.89 -13.55
C ARG A 594 -7.69 -24.11 -14.53
N SER A 595 -8.77 -23.53 -14.06
CA SER A 595 -9.62 -22.63 -14.82
C SER A 595 -9.98 -21.42 -13.99
N ILE A 596 -10.21 -20.30 -14.65
CA ILE A 596 -10.59 -19.02 -14.02
C ILE A 596 -11.70 -18.38 -14.84
N GLN A 597 -12.54 -17.65 -14.15
CA GLN A 597 -13.53 -16.72 -14.72
C GLN A 597 -13.45 -15.39 -13.97
N SER A 598 -14.15 -14.37 -14.45
CA SER A 598 -14.28 -13.12 -13.70
C SER A 598 -15.72 -12.63 -13.66
N ALA A 599 -15.97 -11.70 -12.74
CA ALA A 599 -17.25 -11.06 -12.53
C ALA A 599 -17.11 -9.53 -12.53
N THR A 600 -18.24 -8.83 -12.60
CA THR A 600 -18.31 -7.36 -12.49
C THR A 600 -18.25 -6.87 -11.05
N ASP A 601 -18.46 -7.76 -10.09
CA ASP A 601 -18.51 -7.45 -8.67
C ASP A 601 -17.49 -8.28 -7.89
N PRO A 602 -16.92 -7.72 -6.80
CA PRO A 602 -16.02 -8.46 -5.94
C PRO A 602 -16.74 -9.58 -5.21
N VAL A 603 -15.99 -10.60 -4.82
CA VAL A 603 -16.47 -11.70 -3.99
C VAL A 603 -15.74 -11.66 -2.66
N TYR A 604 -16.49 -11.44 -1.60
CA TYR A 604 -16.02 -11.51 -0.21
C TYR A 604 -16.78 -12.62 0.52
N GLU A 605 -16.06 -13.68 0.85
CA GLU A 605 -16.61 -14.84 1.55
C GLU A 605 -15.56 -15.37 2.52
N THR A 606 -15.91 -15.51 3.78
CA THR A 606 -15.10 -16.27 4.73
C THR A 606 -15.71 -17.67 4.80
N PRO A 607 -15.07 -18.71 4.24
CA PRO A 607 -15.57 -20.07 4.32
C PRO A 607 -15.79 -20.47 5.77
N ALA A 608 -16.88 -21.16 6.05
CA ALA A 608 -17.08 -21.81 7.34
C ALA A 608 -15.92 -22.79 7.57
N GLY A 609 -15.17 -22.61 8.65
CA GLY A 609 -13.99 -23.38 9.00
C GLY A 609 -14.28 -24.86 9.30
#